data_fddc78a0e4b07a90267cba1a58ea71d7
#
_entry.id   fddc78a0e4b07a90267cba1a58ea71d7
#
_cell.length_a   1.000
_cell.length_b   1.000
_cell.length_c   1.000
_cell.angle_alpha   90.00
_cell.angle_beta   90.00
_cell.angle_gamma   90.00
#
_symmetry.space_group_name_H-M   'P 1'
#
loop_
_entity.id
_entity.type
_entity.pdbx_description
1 polymer ?
#
loop_
_entity_poly.entity_id
_entity_poly.type
_entity_poly.pdbx_seq_one_letter_code
_entity_poly.pdbx_strand_id
1 'polypeptide(L)'
;MNDNKPFLHFRSVPKIQTALILSGALIGFFGAQGGSKALTALGIVLILASGVIWSLYYRCPHCGEQLGRDRYLKYCPHCGRSLDAPVEEPVRSISVPAYAKLNLTLDILGKRDDGYHEMKMVMQTISLHDDATVTLTDKGITCRIAGAELPCDERNLAVKAARAFCETMDYGGGIDIALIKRIPSEAGMAGGSADAAAVLRTLRELVSPTLTDERLEQISARIGSDVPFCICGGTQLAEGRGEKLTVLNPAPECFVAVCKPDFPISTPALFARVDGVMLSNRPDTDAMLSAIARGDCGALCANVQNVFEQALPDAQRERIEEIKRALVENGAACAAMTGSGSAVFGLFSDEVLCRNACEVLQGDRVETFFAEFV
;
A
#
# COMPACT_ATOMS: atom_id res chain seq x y z
N MET A 1 25.28 -1.66 -8.40
CA MET A 1 25.99 -2.87 -8.81
C MET A 1 26.70 -3.42 -7.59
N ASN A 2 26.01 -4.24 -6.83
CA ASN A 2 26.65 -5.08 -5.83
C ASN A 2 26.51 -6.51 -6.33
N ASP A 3 27.43 -6.88 -7.25
CA ASP A 3 27.61 -8.26 -7.67
C ASP A 3 28.24 -9.06 -6.52
N ASN A 4 27.47 -9.33 -5.50
CA ASN A 4 27.84 -10.24 -4.40
C ASN A 4 27.60 -11.71 -4.80
N LYS A 5 27.79 -12.06 -6.08
CA LYS A 5 27.91 -13.48 -6.43
C LYS A 5 29.25 -13.97 -5.89
N PRO A 6 29.25 -14.94 -4.98
CA PRO A 6 30.53 -15.44 -4.44
C PRO A 6 31.38 -15.92 -5.59
N PHE A 7 32.67 -15.52 -5.61
CA PHE A 7 33.65 -15.88 -6.63
C PHE A 7 33.75 -17.41 -6.87
N LEU A 8 33.38 -18.22 -5.88
CA LEU A 8 33.33 -19.67 -5.96
C LEU A 8 31.93 -20.19 -5.61
N HIS A 9 31.41 -21.07 -6.47
CA HIS A 9 30.18 -21.80 -6.16
C HIS A 9 30.44 -22.78 -4.98
N PHE A 10 29.55 -22.78 -3.97
CA PHE A 10 29.74 -23.56 -2.73
C PHE A 10 30.06 -25.07 -2.97
N ARG A 11 29.47 -25.69 -4.01
CA ARG A 11 29.75 -27.12 -4.38
C ARG A 11 31.15 -27.36 -4.91
N SER A 12 31.87 -26.32 -5.37
CA SER A 12 33.24 -26.38 -5.80
C SER A 12 34.22 -26.29 -4.64
N VAL A 13 33.83 -25.71 -3.52
CA VAL A 13 34.69 -25.47 -2.33
C VAL A 13 35.27 -26.75 -1.75
N PRO A 14 34.49 -27.82 -1.53
CA PRO A 14 35.05 -29.08 -1.01
C PRO A 14 36.12 -29.70 -1.92
N LYS A 15 35.96 -29.61 -3.25
CA LYS A 15 36.93 -30.12 -4.24
C LYS A 15 38.21 -29.31 -4.22
N ILE A 16 38.09 -27.97 -4.19
CA ILE A 16 39.24 -27.06 -4.13
C ILE A 16 39.99 -27.24 -2.80
N GLN A 17 39.28 -27.36 -1.69
CA GLN A 17 39.86 -27.61 -0.38
C GLN A 17 40.68 -28.92 -0.39
N THR A 18 40.10 -30.02 -0.91
CA THR A 18 40.78 -31.30 -0.98
C THR A 18 42.04 -31.23 -1.84
N ALA A 19 41.96 -30.55 -3.00
CA ALA A 19 43.12 -30.37 -3.87
C ALA A 19 44.24 -29.57 -3.18
N LEU A 20 43.92 -28.48 -2.48
CA LEU A 20 44.89 -27.67 -1.74
C LEU A 20 45.55 -28.44 -0.59
N ILE A 21 44.79 -29.24 0.17
CA ILE A 21 45.31 -30.06 1.25
C ILE A 21 46.29 -31.13 0.71
N LEU A 22 45.88 -31.84 -0.34
CA LEU A 22 46.73 -32.90 -0.93
C LEU A 22 48.01 -32.33 -1.55
N SER A 23 47.90 -31.24 -2.31
CA SER A 23 49.05 -30.57 -2.92
C SER A 23 49.98 -30.00 -1.84
N GLY A 24 49.41 -29.34 -0.82
CA GLY A 24 50.15 -28.76 0.28
C GLY A 24 50.89 -29.84 1.11
N ALA A 25 50.23 -30.97 1.38
CA ALA A 25 50.85 -32.09 2.09
C ALA A 25 52.00 -32.71 1.27
N LEU A 26 51.82 -32.91 -0.04
CA LEU A 26 52.83 -33.48 -0.92
C LEU A 26 54.06 -32.54 -1.04
N ILE A 27 53.86 -31.28 -1.31
CA ILE A 27 54.92 -30.26 -1.41
C ILE A 27 55.65 -30.10 -0.09
N GLY A 28 54.92 -30.05 1.03
CA GLY A 28 55.52 -29.95 2.37
C GLY A 28 56.35 -31.15 2.74
N PHE A 29 55.90 -32.38 2.40
CA PHE A 29 56.62 -33.63 2.64
C PHE A 29 57.96 -33.69 1.86
N PHE A 30 57.94 -33.42 0.55
CA PHE A 30 59.15 -33.39 -0.25
C PHE A 30 60.09 -32.26 0.14
N GLY A 31 59.56 -31.10 0.54
CA GLY A 31 60.35 -30.00 1.08
C GLY A 31 61.09 -30.38 2.36
N ALA A 32 60.43 -31.08 3.27
CA ALA A 32 61.02 -31.54 4.52
C ALA A 32 62.11 -32.60 4.29
N GLN A 33 61.84 -33.57 3.42
CA GLN A 33 62.86 -34.62 3.08
C GLN A 33 64.07 -34.03 2.33
N GLY A 34 63.82 -33.06 1.41
CA GLY A 34 64.90 -32.41 0.65
C GLY A 34 65.60 -31.28 1.39
N GLY A 35 65.25 -31.00 2.64
CA GLY A 35 65.83 -29.88 3.44
C GLY A 35 65.49 -28.52 3.01
N SER A 36 64.49 -28.35 2.10
CA SER A 36 64.03 -27.04 1.57
C SER A 36 63.00 -26.40 2.46
N LYS A 37 63.40 -25.41 3.27
CA LYS A 37 62.49 -24.63 4.14
C LYS A 37 61.43 -23.90 3.35
N ALA A 38 61.73 -23.46 2.11
CA ALA A 38 60.78 -22.74 1.26
C ALA A 38 59.63 -23.63 0.77
N LEU A 39 59.93 -24.88 0.34
CA LEU A 39 58.89 -25.83 -0.08
C LEU A 39 58.04 -26.30 1.12
N THR A 40 58.64 -26.50 2.26
CA THR A 40 57.92 -26.84 3.49
C THR A 40 56.92 -25.71 3.87
N ALA A 41 57.39 -24.47 3.87
CA ALA A 41 56.52 -23.29 4.14
C ALA A 41 55.40 -23.14 3.11
N LEU A 42 55.67 -23.37 1.82
CA LEU A 42 54.64 -23.31 0.76
C LEU A 42 53.55 -24.38 1.00
N GLY A 43 53.93 -25.61 1.38
CA GLY A 43 52.98 -26.66 1.74
C GLY A 43 52.06 -26.28 2.88
N ILE A 44 52.61 -25.66 3.93
CA ILE A 44 51.82 -25.16 5.07
C ILE A 44 50.85 -24.05 4.62
N VAL A 45 51.32 -23.10 3.82
CA VAL A 45 50.48 -21.98 3.31
C VAL A 45 49.31 -22.52 2.51
N LEU A 46 49.49 -23.52 1.65
CA LEU A 46 48.39 -24.11 0.88
C LEU A 46 47.33 -24.79 1.78
N ILE A 47 47.77 -25.48 2.83
CA ILE A 47 46.86 -26.11 3.79
C ILE A 47 46.07 -25.03 4.55
N LEU A 48 46.71 -23.99 5.02
CA LEU A 48 46.03 -22.87 5.72
C LEU A 48 45.05 -22.15 4.80
N ALA A 49 45.45 -21.87 3.54
CA ALA A 49 44.58 -21.25 2.54
C ALA A 49 43.30 -22.08 2.28
N SER A 50 43.42 -23.44 2.35
CA SER A 50 42.23 -24.28 2.19
C SER A 50 41.19 -24.05 3.27
N GLY A 51 41.60 -23.80 4.51
CA GLY A 51 40.71 -23.48 5.62
C GLY A 51 40.03 -22.14 5.47
N VAL A 52 40.77 -21.12 4.98
CA VAL A 52 40.21 -19.78 4.69
C VAL A 52 39.17 -19.87 3.58
N ILE A 53 39.46 -20.57 2.49
CA ILE A 53 38.51 -20.75 1.38
C ILE A 53 37.25 -21.47 1.86
N TRP A 54 37.37 -22.49 2.69
CA TRP A 54 36.21 -23.16 3.29
C TRP A 54 35.37 -22.20 4.13
N SER A 55 35.98 -21.45 5.01
CA SER A 55 35.27 -20.48 5.90
C SER A 55 34.56 -19.36 5.14
N LEU A 56 35.15 -18.87 4.07
CA LEU A 56 34.60 -17.74 3.30
C LEU A 56 33.53 -18.17 2.30
N TYR A 57 33.69 -19.33 1.64
CA TYR A 57 32.90 -19.69 0.46
C TYR A 57 31.98 -20.90 0.63
N TYR A 58 32.15 -21.73 1.68
CA TYR A 58 31.25 -22.86 1.93
C TYR A 58 30.03 -22.41 2.71
N ARG A 59 29.20 -21.62 2.06
CA ARG A 59 28.01 -20.97 2.63
C ARG A 59 26.76 -21.32 1.85
N CYS A 60 25.60 -21.26 2.53
CA CYS A 60 24.29 -21.45 1.92
C CYS A 60 24.02 -20.36 0.89
N PRO A 61 23.63 -20.69 -0.35
CA PRO A 61 23.28 -19.68 -1.36
C PRO A 61 22.01 -18.90 -1.03
N HIS A 62 21.15 -19.41 -0.11
CA HIS A 62 19.87 -18.78 0.23
C HIS A 62 19.93 -17.88 1.48
N CYS A 63 20.67 -18.26 2.52
CA CYS A 63 20.72 -17.49 3.77
C CYS A 63 22.14 -16.97 4.13
N GLY A 64 23.16 -17.31 3.33
CA GLY A 64 24.53 -16.87 3.58
C GLY A 64 25.25 -17.56 4.75
N GLU A 65 24.55 -18.36 5.57
CA GLU A 65 25.12 -19.03 6.73
C GLU A 65 26.08 -20.17 6.32
N GLN A 66 27.08 -20.44 7.17
CA GLN A 66 28.09 -21.44 6.90
C GLN A 66 27.47 -22.83 6.98
N LEU A 67 27.72 -23.68 5.98
CA LEU A 67 27.11 -25.02 5.86
C LEU A 67 27.75 -26.09 6.77
N GLY A 68 28.72 -25.71 7.60
CA GLY A 68 29.37 -26.63 8.52
C GLY A 68 30.41 -27.56 7.84
N ARG A 69 30.52 -28.81 8.29
CA ARG A 69 31.57 -29.75 7.82
C ARG A 69 31.04 -30.84 6.88
N ASP A 70 29.73 -30.98 6.75
CA ASP A 70 29.12 -31.98 5.90
C ASP A 70 29.19 -31.54 4.43
N ARG A 71 29.81 -32.36 3.58
CA ARG A 71 30.03 -32.08 2.14
C ARG A 71 28.89 -32.55 1.24
N TYR A 72 27.94 -33.30 1.80
CA TYR A 72 26.86 -33.96 1.05
C TYR A 72 25.48 -33.45 1.43
N LEU A 73 25.41 -32.26 2.03
CA LEU A 73 24.14 -31.62 2.40
C LEU A 73 23.26 -31.43 1.18
N LYS A 74 21.99 -31.86 1.29
CA LYS A 74 20.94 -31.59 0.34
C LYS A 74 20.10 -30.35 0.75
N TYR A 75 20.04 -30.12 2.06
CA TYR A 75 19.28 -29.02 2.64
C TYR A 75 20.17 -28.21 3.58
N CYS A 76 19.94 -26.89 3.63
CA CYS A 76 20.65 -26.04 4.58
C CYS A 76 20.19 -26.31 6.02
N PRO A 77 21.12 -26.57 6.98
CA PRO A 77 20.72 -26.79 8.37
C PRO A 77 20.18 -25.57 9.09
N HIS A 78 20.42 -24.36 8.56
CA HIS A 78 19.98 -23.11 9.16
C HIS A 78 18.62 -22.62 8.62
N CYS A 79 18.40 -22.67 7.29
CA CYS A 79 17.16 -22.17 6.69
C CYS A 79 16.25 -23.27 6.13
N GLY A 80 16.66 -24.54 6.16
CA GLY A 80 15.87 -25.68 5.69
C GLY A 80 15.70 -25.80 4.18
N ARG A 81 16.12 -24.80 3.38
CA ARG A 81 15.96 -24.82 1.92
C ARG A 81 16.89 -25.83 1.25
N SER A 82 16.43 -26.41 0.14
CA SER A 82 17.26 -27.25 -0.70
C SER A 82 18.42 -26.44 -1.27
N LEU A 83 19.64 -26.97 -1.16
CA LEU A 83 20.84 -26.32 -1.71
C LEU A 83 20.94 -26.43 -3.24
N ASP A 84 20.08 -27.23 -3.85
CA ASP A 84 19.93 -27.36 -5.31
C ASP A 84 18.79 -26.54 -5.89
N ALA A 85 17.96 -25.94 -5.04
CA ALA A 85 16.91 -25.03 -5.51
C ALA A 85 17.54 -23.77 -6.13
N PRO A 86 16.95 -23.23 -7.18
CA PRO A 86 17.39 -21.96 -7.73
C PRO A 86 17.31 -20.88 -6.63
N VAL A 87 18.32 -20.03 -6.57
CA VAL A 87 18.29 -18.85 -5.70
C VAL A 87 17.30 -17.90 -6.35
N GLU A 88 16.12 -17.73 -5.72
CA GLU A 88 15.15 -16.71 -6.14
C GLU A 88 15.81 -15.35 -5.95
N GLU A 89 15.89 -14.59 -7.03
CA GLU A 89 16.32 -13.19 -6.91
C GLU A 89 15.31 -12.46 -6.00
N PRO A 90 15.78 -11.58 -5.11
CA PRO A 90 14.87 -10.86 -4.23
C PRO A 90 13.90 -10.05 -5.08
N VAL A 91 12.61 -10.16 -4.78
CA VAL A 91 11.57 -9.35 -5.40
C VAL A 91 11.92 -7.89 -5.12
N ARG A 92 12.15 -7.12 -6.19
CA ARG A 92 12.52 -5.70 -6.09
C ARG A 92 11.41 -4.76 -6.50
N SER A 93 10.34 -5.29 -7.08
CA SER A 93 9.22 -4.49 -7.59
C SER A 93 7.90 -5.21 -7.34
N ILE A 94 6.93 -4.48 -6.79
CA ILE A 94 5.56 -4.95 -6.57
C ILE A 94 4.60 -3.89 -7.07
N SER A 95 3.53 -4.34 -7.73
CA SER A 95 2.41 -3.50 -8.16
C SER A 95 1.15 -3.93 -7.43
N VAL A 96 0.44 -2.97 -6.83
CA VAL A 96 -0.78 -3.20 -6.06
C VAL A 96 -1.86 -2.17 -6.39
N PRO A 97 -3.14 -2.52 -6.27
CA PRO A 97 -4.22 -1.55 -6.37
C PRO A 97 -4.24 -0.62 -5.15
N ALA A 98 -4.47 0.67 -5.40
CA ALA A 98 -4.71 1.72 -4.43
C ALA A 98 -6.20 2.08 -4.48
N TYR A 99 -7.02 1.40 -3.69
CA TYR A 99 -8.47 1.48 -3.75
C TYR A 99 -9.02 2.81 -3.22
N ALA A 100 -10.01 3.36 -3.92
CA ALA A 100 -10.79 4.50 -3.47
C ALA A 100 -11.72 4.15 -2.29
N LYS A 101 -12.23 5.17 -1.63
CA LYS A 101 -13.23 5.03 -0.58
C LYS A 101 -14.47 5.89 -0.85
N LEU A 102 -15.57 5.50 -0.22
CA LEU A 102 -16.77 6.33 -0.05
C LEU A 102 -17.01 6.61 1.43
N ASN A 103 -17.74 7.68 1.73
CA ASN A 103 -18.37 7.88 3.02
C ASN A 103 -19.85 7.51 2.89
N LEU A 104 -20.26 6.39 3.50
CA LEU A 104 -21.68 5.98 3.56
C LEU A 104 -22.46 6.91 4.49
N THR A 105 -21.84 7.28 5.62
CA THR A 105 -22.27 8.41 6.45
C THR A 105 -21.10 9.35 6.70
N LEU A 106 -21.39 10.64 6.82
CA LEU A 106 -20.42 11.63 7.26
C LEU A 106 -21.13 12.69 8.12
N ASP A 107 -20.76 12.75 9.39
CA ASP A 107 -21.22 13.75 10.34
C ASP A 107 -20.05 14.58 10.88
N ILE A 108 -20.33 15.86 11.20
CA ILE A 108 -19.39 16.78 11.85
C ILE A 108 -20.01 17.16 13.19
N LEU A 109 -19.45 16.62 14.27
CA LEU A 109 -20.01 16.74 15.62
C LEU A 109 -19.72 18.10 16.27
N GLY A 110 -18.66 18.77 15.82
CA GLY A 110 -18.28 20.10 16.33
C GLY A 110 -16.83 20.44 16.01
N LYS A 111 -16.45 21.66 16.40
CA LYS A 111 -15.07 22.14 16.29
C LYS A 111 -14.30 21.81 17.54
N ARG A 112 -13.08 21.36 17.38
CA ARG A 112 -12.15 20.98 18.44
C ARG A 112 -11.26 22.15 18.83
N ASP A 113 -10.64 22.09 20.01
CA ASP A 113 -9.70 23.10 20.50
C ASP A 113 -8.43 23.20 19.66
N ASP A 114 -8.08 22.10 18.94
CA ASP A 114 -6.92 22.06 18.03
C ASP A 114 -7.22 22.69 16.64
N GLY A 115 -8.43 23.24 16.45
CA GLY A 115 -8.86 23.90 15.23
C GLY A 115 -9.42 22.94 14.17
N TYR A 116 -9.33 21.64 14.34
CA TYR A 116 -9.96 20.62 13.52
C TYR A 116 -11.42 20.39 13.92
N HIS A 117 -12.11 19.51 13.19
CA HIS A 117 -13.47 19.09 13.51
C HIS A 117 -13.51 17.66 14.03
N GLU A 118 -14.38 17.42 15.01
CA GLU A 118 -14.73 16.08 15.45
C GLU A 118 -15.73 15.49 14.48
N MET A 119 -15.39 14.37 13.87
CA MET A 119 -16.16 13.70 12.83
C MET A 119 -16.60 12.32 13.27
N LYS A 120 -17.73 11.84 12.73
CA LYS A 120 -18.17 10.45 12.85
C LYS A 120 -18.67 9.99 11.47
N MET A 121 -17.99 8.97 10.91
CA MET A 121 -18.20 8.55 9.54
C MET A 121 -18.20 7.03 9.44
N VAL A 122 -19.03 6.48 8.56
CA VAL A 122 -18.85 5.10 8.08
C VAL A 122 -18.23 5.17 6.70
N MET A 123 -17.07 4.57 6.55
CA MET A 123 -16.30 4.54 5.31
C MET A 123 -16.28 3.14 4.70
N GLN A 124 -16.32 3.08 3.37
CA GLN A 124 -16.34 1.86 2.58
C GLN A 124 -15.32 1.93 1.44
N THR A 125 -14.50 0.89 1.32
CA THR A 125 -13.62 0.71 0.16
C THR A 125 -14.41 0.26 -1.06
N ILE A 126 -14.05 0.77 -2.23
CA ILE A 126 -14.66 0.39 -3.52
C ILE A 126 -13.59 -0.07 -4.51
N SER A 127 -14.01 -0.84 -5.52
CA SER A 127 -13.12 -1.46 -6.51
C SER A 127 -12.45 -0.46 -7.48
N LEU A 128 -12.93 0.77 -7.58
CA LEU A 128 -12.23 1.84 -8.31
C LEU A 128 -10.88 2.10 -7.65
N HIS A 129 -9.80 2.00 -8.41
CA HIS A 129 -8.44 2.09 -7.87
C HIS A 129 -7.44 2.69 -8.85
N ASP A 130 -6.38 3.23 -8.30
CA ASP A 130 -5.15 3.54 -9.01
C ASP A 130 -4.21 2.33 -8.96
N ASP A 131 -3.29 2.19 -9.92
CA ASP A 131 -2.22 1.21 -9.80
C ASP A 131 -0.97 1.88 -9.22
N ALA A 132 -0.44 1.33 -8.14
CA ALA A 132 0.80 1.77 -7.53
C ALA A 132 1.87 0.69 -7.66
N THR A 133 2.96 1.00 -8.37
CA THR A 133 4.13 0.14 -8.47
C THR A 133 5.28 0.75 -7.69
N VAL A 134 5.87 -0.02 -6.79
CA VAL A 134 7.05 0.39 -6.01
C VAL A 134 8.21 -0.52 -6.37
N THR A 135 9.32 0.08 -6.75
CA THR A 135 10.55 -0.63 -7.10
C THR A 135 11.70 -0.15 -6.21
N LEU A 136 12.41 -1.10 -5.60
CA LEU A 136 13.62 -0.78 -4.83
C LEU A 136 14.78 -0.45 -5.77
N THR A 137 15.48 0.64 -5.47
CA THR A 137 16.64 1.15 -6.22
C THR A 137 17.83 1.38 -5.29
N ASP A 138 18.96 1.82 -5.83
CA ASP A 138 20.17 1.99 -5.01
C ASP A 138 20.05 3.18 -4.04
N LYS A 139 19.43 4.30 -4.46
CA LYS A 139 19.27 5.49 -3.62
C LYS A 139 18.25 6.49 -4.16
N GLY A 140 17.76 7.33 -3.26
CA GLY A 140 16.81 8.41 -3.57
C GLY A 140 15.38 7.93 -3.71
N ILE A 141 14.43 8.87 -3.72
CA ILE A 141 13.01 8.61 -3.96
C ILE A 141 12.63 9.33 -5.24
N THR A 142 12.09 8.58 -6.20
CA THR A 142 11.57 9.11 -7.46
C THR A 142 10.09 8.75 -7.61
N CYS A 143 9.35 9.61 -8.29
CA CYS A 143 7.93 9.37 -8.56
C CYS A 143 7.63 9.74 -10.00
N ARG A 144 6.80 8.93 -10.67
CA ARG A 144 6.21 9.22 -11.98
C ARG A 144 4.74 8.89 -11.96
N ILE A 145 3.94 9.70 -12.63
CA ILE A 145 2.49 9.60 -12.62
C ILE A 145 1.98 9.62 -14.07
N ALA A 146 1.10 8.70 -14.38
CA ALA A 146 0.33 8.66 -15.62
C ALA A 146 -1.17 8.81 -15.30
N GLY A 147 -1.93 9.40 -16.22
CA GLY A 147 -3.38 9.57 -16.09
C GLY A 147 -3.83 10.82 -15.34
N ALA A 148 -2.91 11.58 -14.72
CA ALA A 148 -3.22 12.87 -14.09
C ALA A 148 -1.98 13.78 -14.02
N GLU A 149 -2.19 15.09 -14.02
CA GLU A 149 -1.16 16.09 -13.78
C GLU A 149 -1.06 16.41 -12.28
N LEU A 150 -0.23 15.66 -11.57
CA LEU A 150 -0.02 15.81 -10.13
C LEU A 150 1.47 15.99 -9.81
N PRO A 151 1.83 16.63 -8.68
CA PRO A 151 3.22 16.79 -8.28
C PRO A 151 3.87 15.43 -8.03
N CYS A 152 5.13 15.29 -8.47
CA CYS A 152 5.98 14.11 -8.25
C CYS A 152 7.05 14.36 -7.16
N ASP A 153 6.87 15.39 -6.35
CA ASP A 153 7.77 15.81 -5.27
C ASP A 153 7.12 15.60 -3.87
N GLU A 154 7.69 16.23 -2.85
CA GLU A 154 7.25 16.17 -1.45
C GLU A 154 5.80 16.64 -1.20
N ARG A 155 5.14 17.22 -2.18
CA ARG A 155 3.71 17.56 -2.10
C ARG A 155 2.83 16.34 -2.32
N ASN A 156 3.36 15.29 -2.97
CA ASN A 156 2.65 14.04 -3.22
C ASN A 156 2.66 13.14 -1.98
N LEU A 157 1.49 12.61 -1.58
CA LEU A 157 1.36 11.77 -0.39
C LEU A 157 2.09 10.42 -0.54
N ALA A 158 2.19 9.86 -1.74
CA ALA A 158 2.96 8.64 -2.00
C ALA A 158 4.47 8.85 -1.77
N VAL A 159 5.01 10.02 -2.17
CA VAL A 159 6.40 10.40 -1.90
C VAL A 159 6.62 10.62 -0.41
N LYS A 160 5.70 11.32 0.27
CA LYS A 160 5.74 11.48 1.74
C LYS A 160 5.71 10.14 2.46
N ALA A 161 4.89 9.21 1.99
CA ALA A 161 4.79 7.86 2.54
C ALA A 161 6.11 7.10 2.45
N ALA A 162 6.74 7.09 1.28
CA ALA A 162 8.06 6.48 1.08
C ALA A 162 9.12 7.10 1.98
N ARG A 163 9.16 8.44 2.10
CA ARG A 163 10.09 9.14 2.97
C ARG A 163 9.86 8.80 4.45
N ALA A 164 8.61 8.88 4.94
CA ALA A 164 8.28 8.55 6.32
C ALA A 164 8.63 7.10 6.67
N PHE A 165 8.45 6.18 5.72
CA PHE A 165 8.87 4.79 5.87
C PHE A 165 10.40 4.68 5.99
N CYS A 166 11.18 5.29 5.07
CA CYS A 166 12.64 5.27 5.10
C CYS A 166 13.19 5.82 6.42
N GLU A 167 12.67 6.97 6.87
CA GLU A 167 13.08 7.58 8.14
C GLU A 167 12.75 6.70 9.37
N THR A 168 11.57 6.06 9.38
CA THR A 168 11.13 5.25 10.50
C THR A 168 11.87 3.92 10.58
N MET A 169 12.25 3.36 9.42
CA MET A 169 12.90 2.04 9.31
C MET A 169 14.41 2.13 9.13
N ASP A 170 14.99 3.34 9.13
CA ASP A 170 16.41 3.60 8.83
C ASP A 170 16.83 2.93 7.51
N TYR A 171 15.95 2.99 6.51
CA TYR A 171 16.19 2.38 5.21
C TYR A 171 16.97 3.33 4.29
N GLY A 172 18.22 2.97 3.99
CA GLY A 172 19.14 3.77 3.19
C GLY A 172 19.11 3.49 1.68
N GLY A 173 18.28 2.55 1.21
CA GLY A 173 18.10 2.27 -0.21
C GLY A 173 17.22 3.30 -0.91
N GLY A 174 17.10 3.18 -2.24
CA GLY A 174 16.22 4.03 -3.05
C GLY A 174 14.87 3.38 -3.33
N ILE A 175 13.92 4.21 -3.73
CA ILE A 175 12.54 3.83 -4.04
C ILE A 175 12.10 4.56 -5.31
N ASP A 176 11.63 3.82 -6.31
CA ASP A 176 10.97 4.37 -7.48
C ASP A 176 9.48 4.04 -7.42
N ILE A 177 8.62 5.06 -7.48
CA ILE A 177 7.17 4.97 -7.41
C ILE A 177 6.59 5.27 -8.79
N ALA A 178 5.77 4.37 -9.32
CA ALA A 178 4.99 4.62 -10.53
C ALA A 178 3.50 4.50 -10.22
N LEU A 179 2.75 5.56 -10.49
CA LEU A 179 1.30 5.64 -10.28
C LEU A 179 0.58 5.73 -11.63
N ILE A 180 -0.48 4.94 -11.81
CA ILE A 180 -1.43 5.09 -12.90
C ILE A 180 -2.75 5.51 -12.27
N LYS A 181 -3.13 6.78 -12.48
CA LYS A 181 -4.31 7.38 -11.86
C LYS A 181 -5.58 7.07 -12.64
N ARG A 182 -6.61 6.60 -11.91
CA ARG A 182 -7.99 6.40 -12.39
C ARG A 182 -9.00 7.00 -11.42
N ILE A 183 -8.64 7.12 -10.13
CA ILE A 183 -9.47 7.81 -9.14
C ILE A 183 -9.46 9.29 -9.49
N PRO A 184 -10.62 9.93 -9.74
CA PRO A 184 -10.68 11.33 -10.11
C PRO A 184 -10.12 12.22 -9.00
N SER A 185 -9.37 13.25 -9.40
CA SER A 185 -8.79 14.21 -8.47
C SER A 185 -9.88 15.09 -7.85
N GLU A 186 -9.66 15.55 -6.59
CA GLU A 186 -10.57 16.45 -5.86
C GLU A 186 -12.03 15.96 -5.84
N ALA A 187 -12.19 14.64 -5.65
CA ALA A 187 -13.48 13.94 -5.69
C ALA A 187 -14.02 13.53 -4.31
N GLY A 188 -13.28 13.75 -3.22
CA GLY A 188 -13.66 13.27 -1.88
C GLY A 188 -13.46 11.75 -1.66
N MET A 189 -12.72 11.08 -2.56
CA MET A 189 -12.54 9.62 -2.62
C MET A 189 -11.17 9.16 -2.10
N ALA A 190 -10.39 10.05 -1.52
CA ALA A 190 -9.08 9.78 -0.90
C ALA A 190 -8.00 9.19 -1.84
N GLY A 191 -8.00 9.49 -3.17
CA GLY A 191 -7.07 8.92 -4.13
C GLY A 191 -5.59 9.05 -3.75
N GLY A 192 -5.15 10.25 -3.31
CA GLY A 192 -3.77 10.44 -2.84
C GLY A 192 -3.44 9.67 -1.56
N SER A 193 -4.41 9.48 -0.65
CA SER A 193 -4.24 8.66 0.56
C SER A 193 -4.19 7.17 0.23
N ALA A 194 -4.95 6.73 -0.77
CA ALA A 194 -4.91 5.38 -1.30
C ALA A 194 -3.53 5.05 -1.90
N ASP A 195 -2.97 5.98 -2.71
CA ASP A 195 -1.62 5.86 -3.25
C ASP A 195 -0.56 5.74 -2.13
N ALA A 196 -0.65 6.60 -1.12
CA ALA A 196 0.26 6.57 0.03
C ALA A 196 0.18 5.24 0.80
N ALA A 197 -1.04 4.74 1.04
CA ALA A 197 -1.28 3.47 1.71
C ALA A 197 -0.74 2.29 0.90
N ALA A 198 -0.93 2.29 -0.42
CA ALA A 198 -0.40 1.28 -1.33
C ALA A 198 1.14 1.26 -1.28
N VAL A 199 1.80 2.42 -1.30
CA VAL A 199 3.26 2.54 -1.16
C VAL A 199 3.72 1.97 0.19
N LEU A 200 3.06 2.31 1.30
CA LEU A 200 3.44 1.81 2.63
C LEU A 200 3.29 0.27 2.74
N ARG A 201 2.17 -0.29 2.27
CA ARG A 201 1.95 -1.75 2.25
C ARG A 201 3.02 -2.46 1.43
N THR A 202 3.32 -1.92 0.26
CA THR A 202 4.32 -2.50 -0.65
C THR A 202 5.73 -2.40 -0.07
N LEU A 203 6.10 -1.27 0.54
CA LEU A 203 7.39 -1.13 1.20
C LEU A 203 7.54 -2.06 2.41
N ARG A 204 6.47 -2.28 3.18
CA ARG A 204 6.46 -3.31 4.23
C ARG A 204 6.83 -4.67 3.65
N GLU A 205 6.17 -5.08 2.57
CA GLU A 205 6.41 -6.38 1.95
C GLU A 205 7.84 -6.52 1.38
N LEU A 206 8.34 -5.47 0.72
CA LEU A 206 9.65 -5.47 0.07
C LEU A 206 10.84 -5.36 1.04
N VAL A 207 10.68 -4.57 2.11
CA VAL A 207 11.79 -4.14 2.98
C VAL A 207 11.71 -4.75 4.37
N SER A 208 10.53 -4.81 4.95
CA SER A 208 10.33 -5.24 6.35
C SER A 208 9.03 -6.03 6.54
N PRO A 209 8.97 -7.29 6.07
CA PRO A 209 7.74 -8.10 6.15
C PRO A 209 7.25 -8.38 7.59
N THR A 210 8.10 -8.13 8.58
CA THR A 210 7.79 -8.31 10.01
C THR A 210 7.25 -7.04 10.67
N LEU A 211 7.11 -5.92 9.92
CA LEU A 211 6.55 -4.69 10.43
C LEU A 211 5.08 -4.89 10.79
N THR A 212 4.71 -4.57 12.04
CA THR A 212 3.33 -4.76 12.54
C THR A 212 2.37 -3.72 11.96
N ASP A 213 1.07 -4.06 11.96
CA ASP A 213 0.03 -3.15 11.47
C ASP A 213 -0.02 -1.86 12.31
N GLU A 214 0.13 -1.94 13.63
CA GLU A 214 0.15 -0.77 14.52
C GLU A 214 1.30 0.20 14.17
N ARG A 215 2.44 -0.35 13.79
CA ARG A 215 3.58 0.48 13.39
C ARG A 215 3.35 1.14 12.04
N LEU A 216 2.73 0.43 11.12
CA LEU A 216 2.36 0.96 9.80
C LEU A 216 1.30 2.08 9.93
N GLU A 217 0.31 1.90 10.81
CA GLU A 217 -0.69 2.91 11.14
C GLU A 217 -0.05 4.18 11.74
N GLN A 218 0.92 4.04 12.65
CA GLN A 218 1.65 5.18 13.22
C GLN A 218 2.40 5.99 12.15
N ILE A 219 2.97 5.32 11.13
CA ILE A 219 3.60 5.99 9.99
C ILE A 219 2.52 6.71 9.17
N SER A 220 1.44 6.03 8.86
CA SER A 220 0.37 6.53 8.00
C SER A 220 -0.36 7.75 8.55
N ALA A 221 -0.59 7.79 9.86
CA ALA A 221 -1.27 8.90 10.54
C ALA A 221 -0.53 10.25 10.42
N ARG A 222 0.79 10.23 10.16
CA ARG A 222 1.61 11.42 9.93
C ARG A 222 1.46 11.99 8.51
N ILE A 223 0.91 11.21 7.57
CA ILE A 223 0.85 11.54 6.15
C ILE A 223 -0.48 12.20 5.81
N GLY A 224 -1.57 11.63 6.30
CA GLY A 224 -2.91 12.16 6.08
C GLY A 224 -3.98 11.37 6.83
N SER A 225 -5.12 12.01 7.13
CA SER A 225 -6.17 11.42 7.97
C SER A 225 -6.82 10.17 7.37
N ASP A 226 -6.93 10.09 6.03
CA ASP A 226 -7.55 8.94 5.36
C ASP A 226 -6.55 7.80 5.06
N VAL A 227 -5.23 8.01 5.27
CA VAL A 227 -4.23 6.99 4.94
C VAL A 227 -4.37 5.73 5.81
N PRO A 228 -4.61 5.82 7.13
CA PRO A 228 -4.86 4.65 7.97
C PRO A 228 -6.04 3.80 7.46
N PHE A 229 -7.16 4.43 7.08
CA PHE A 229 -8.29 3.72 6.48
C PHE A 229 -7.88 2.99 5.19
N CYS A 230 -7.14 3.66 4.29
CA CYS A 230 -6.71 3.06 3.02
C CYS A 230 -5.68 1.91 3.19
N ILE A 231 -5.01 1.81 4.35
CA ILE A 231 -4.16 0.67 4.69
C ILE A 231 -5.00 -0.56 5.00
N CYS A 232 -6.00 -0.42 5.84
CA CYS A 232 -6.83 -1.52 6.31
C CYS A 232 -7.93 -1.90 5.30
N GLY A 233 -8.57 -0.90 4.68
CA GLY A 233 -9.66 -1.10 3.73
C GLY A 233 -10.96 -1.63 4.36
N GLY A 234 -11.88 -2.12 3.51
CA GLY A 234 -13.15 -2.69 3.92
C GLY A 234 -14.17 -1.65 4.42
N THR A 235 -14.98 -2.03 5.41
CA THR A 235 -16.00 -1.18 6.05
C THR A 235 -15.51 -0.78 7.44
N GLN A 236 -15.46 0.53 7.74
CA GLN A 236 -14.97 1.01 9.03
C GLN A 236 -15.75 2.21 9.55
N LEU A 237 -15.93 2.28 10.86
CA LEU A 237 -16.30 3.50 11.56
C LEU A 237 -15.03 4.32 11.80
N ALA A 238 -15.05 5.59 11.38
CA ALA A 238 -13.98 6.54 11.59
C ALA A 238 -14.48 7.70 12.47
N GLU A 239 -13.75 7.99 13.52
CA GLU A 239 -14.04 9.03 14.50
C GLU A 239 -12.84 9.96 14.69
N GLY A 240 -12.96 11.00 15.50
CA GLY A 240 -11.93 12.01 15.66
C GLY A 240 -11.86 12.91 14.44
N ARG A 241 -10.68 13.04 13.80
CA ARG A 241 -10.50 13.72 12.52
C ARG A 241 -10.63 12.73 11.33
N GLY A 242 -11.02 11.47 11.62
CA GLY A 242 -11.02 10.33 10.70
C GLY A 242 -9.93 9.30 10.99
N GLU A 243 -9.08 9.52 12.01
CA GLU A 243 -7.94 8.66 12.34
C GLU A 243 -8.26 7.54 13.34
N LYS A 244 -9.38 7.64 14.09
CA LYS A 244 -9.78 6.60 15.04
C LYS A 244 -10.69 5.61 14.32
N LEU A 245 -10.11 4.48 13.94
CA LEU A 245 -10.77 3.50 13.11
C LEU A 245 -11.26 2.30 13.94
N THR A 246 -12.49 1.88 13.68
CA THR A 246 -13.06 0.63 14.17
C THR A 246 -13.53 -0.20 12.98
N VAL A 247 -12.93 -1.36 12.80
CA VAL A 247 -13.32 -2.30 11.73
C VAL A 247 -14.73 -2.82 12.01
N LEU A 248 -15.57 -2.80 11.00
CA LEU A 248 -16.94 -3.28 11.04
C LEU A 248 -17.06 -4.63 10.31
N ASN A 249 -18.22 -5.28 10.43
CA ASN A 249 -18.56 -6.36 9.52
C ASN A 249 -18.54 -5.84 8.07
N PRO A 250 -18.23 -6.68 7.08
CA PRO A 250 -18.37 -6.28 5.68
C PRO A 250 -19.78 -5.75 5.40
N ALA A 251 -19.87 -4.61 4.73
CA ALA A 251 -21.14 -4.11 4.24
C ALA A 251 -21.75 -5.07 3.23
N PRO A 252 -23.10 -5.10 3.06
CA PRO A 252 -23.73 -5.88 2.01
C PRO A 252 -23.16 -5.53 0.63
N GLU A 253 -23.08 -6.52 -0.26
CA GLU A 253 -22.63 -6.31 -1.64
C GLU A 253 -23.51 -5.27 -2.33
N CYS A 254 -22.87 -4.25 -2.91
CA CYS A 254 -23.50 -3.18 -3.66
C CYS A 254 -22.64 -2.80 -4.86
N PHE A 255 -23.31 -2.52 -5.99
CA PHE A 255 -22.69 -1.87 -7.13
C PHE A 255 -22.79 -0.35 -6.98
N VAL A 256 -21.79 0.35 -7.48
CA VAL A 256 -21.63 1.79 -7.25
C VAL A 256 -21.44 2.50 -8.58
N ALA A 257 -22.32 3.42 -8.89
CA ALA A 257 -22.07 4.42 -9.93
C ALA A 257 -21.52 5.69 -9.27
N VAL A 258 -20.30 6.06 -9.63
CA VAL A 258 -19.69 7.32 -9.19
C VAL A 258 -19.79 8.34 -10.29
N CYS A 259 -20.29 9.53 -9.96
CA CYS A 259 -20.40 10.67 -10.87
C CYS A 259 -19.53 11.82 -10.37
N LYS A 260 -18.49 12.21 -11.13
CA LYS A 260 -17.61 13.34 -10.81
C LYS A 260 -17.97 14.52 -11.72
N PRO A 261 -18.59 15.58 -11.18
CA PRO A 261 -18.83 16.79 -11.96
C PRO A 261 -17.54 17.56 -12.25
N ASP A 262 -17.59 18.44 -13.23
CA ASP A 262 -16.47 19.21 -13.78
C ASP A 262 -15.91 20.32 -12.87
N PHE A 263 -16.38 20.42 -11.62
CA PHE A 263 -15.89 21.40 -10.66
C PHE A 263 -15.25 20.74 -9.44
N PRO A 264 -14.21 21.36 -8.85
CA PRO A 264 -13.63 20.95 -7.58
C PRO A 264 -14.39 21.59 -6.41
N ILE A 265 -14.25 20.97 -5.21
CA ILE A 265 -14.66 21.58 -3.94
C ILE A 265 -13.44 21.64 -3.02
N SER A 266 -13.13 22.87 -2.56
CA SER A 266 -12.04 23.06 -1.59
C SER A 266 -12.47 22.57 -0.20
N THR A 267 -11.84 21.51 0.27
CA THR A 267 -12.10 20.95 1.61
C THR A 267 -11.94 21.98 2.73
N PRO A 268 -10.87 22.81 2.80
CA PRO A 268 -10.75 23.85 3.81
C PRO A 268 -11.88 24.90 3.75
N ALA A 269 -12.27 25.31 2.52
CA ALA A 269 -13.34 26.28 2.35
C ALA A 269 -14.70 25.69 2.79
N LEU A 270 -14.94 24.39 2.54
CA LEU A 270 -16.18 23.73 2.95
C LEU A 270 -16.26 23.58 4.48
N PHE A 271 -15.19 23.25 5.17
CA PHE A 271 -15.14 23.22 6.63
C PHE A 271 -15.42 24.61 7.24
N ALA A 272 -14.83 25.66 6.67
CA ALA A 272 -15.11 27.03 7.12
C ALA A 272 -16.59 27.43 6.94
N ARG A 273 -17.27 26.92 5.91
CA ARG A 273 -18.71 27.14 5.70
C ARG A 273 -19.56 26.36 6.71
N VAL A 274 -19.18 25.13 7.04
CA VAL A 274 -19.85 24.31 8.06
C VAL A 274 -19.91 25.04 9.41
N ASP A 275 -18.87 25.77 9.79
CA ASP A 275 -18.83 26.55 11.04
C ASP A 275 -19.94 27.65 11.10
N GLY A 276 -20.45 28.08 9.95
CA GLY A 276 -21.48 29.14 9.84
C GLY A 276 -22.88 28.61 9.50
N VAL A 277 -23.08 27.30 9.36
CA VAL A 277 -24.35 26.70 8.93
C VAL A 277 -24.92 25.82 10.06
N MET A 278 -26.23 25.93 10.29
CA MET A 278 -26.92 24.99 11.18
C MET A 278 -27.13 23.65 10.44
N LEU A 279 -26.43 22.61 10.85
CA LEU A 279 -26.60 21.25 10.35
C LEU A 279 -27.88 20.64 10.96
N SER A 280 -29.00 20.73 10.26
CA SER A 280 -30.31 20.30 10.76
C SER A 280 -30.63 18.84 10.46
N ASN A 281 -30.09 18.31 9.37
CA ASN A 281 -30.28 16.91 8.97
C ASN A 281 -28.96 16.15 9.15
N ARG A 282 -28.88 15.29 10.15
CA ARG A 282 -27.69 14.54 10.52
C ARG A 282 -27.87 13.06 10.26
N PRO A 283 -26.82 12.32 9.87
CA PRO A 283 -26.89 10.88 9.69
C PRO A 283 -27.15 10.16 11.01
N ASP A 284 -28.03 9.14 10.96
CA ASP A 284 -28.16 8.18 12.05
C ASP A 284 -27.07 7.09 11.89
N THR A 285 -25.88 7.40 12.43
CA THR A 285 -24.75 6.45 12.34
C THR A 285 -25.06 5.14 13.06
N ASP A 286 -25.82 5.14 14.14
CA ASP A 286 -26.13 3.90 14.89
C ASP A 286 -27.11 3.01 14.10
N ALA A 287 -28.08 3.61 13.38
CA ALA A 287 -28.90 2.88 12.43
C ALA A 287 -28.07 2.31 11.25
N MET A 288 -27.12 3.07 10.75
CA MET A 288 -26.17 2.58 9.72
C MET A 288 -25.35 1.38 10.22
N LEU A 289 -24.75 1.47 11.41
CA LEU A 289 -24.01 0.36 12.03
C LEU A 289 -24.89 -0.88 12.21
N SER A 290 -26.14 -0.68 12.64
CA SER A 290 -27.11 -1.77 12.78
C SER A 290 -27.49 -2.41 11.44
N ALA A 291 -27.61 -1.62 10.37
CA ALA A 291 -27.89 -2.12 9.01
C ALA A 291 -26.72 -2.97 8.49
N ILE A 292 -25.49 -2.51 8.66
CA ILE A 292 -24.27 -3.26 8.29
C ILE A 292 -24.19 -4.57 9.08
N ALA A 293 -24.40 -4.53 10.39
CA ALA A 293 -24.32 -5.72 11.23
C ALA A 293 -25.34 -6.81 10.85
N ARG A 294 -26.49 -6.42 10.28
CA ARG A 294 -27.53 -7.35 9.81
C ARG A 294 -27.41 -7.73 8.34
N GLY A 295 -26.48 -7.11 7.61
CA GLY A 295 -26.41 -7.29 6.16
C GLY A 295 -27.63 -6.75 5.40
N ASP A 296 -28.29 -5.72 5.94
CA ASP A 296 -29.53 -5.14 5.41
C ASP A 296 -29.20 -3.98 4.45
N CYS A 297 -29.12 -4.27 3.15
CA CYS A 297 -28.82 -3.30 2.10
C CYS A 297 -29.88 -2.17 2.03
N GLY A 298 -31.16 -2.49 2.21
CA GLY A 298 -32.24 -1.49 2.18
C GLY A 298 -32.12 -0.50 3.33
N ALA A 299 -31.88 -0.98 4.56
CA ALA A 299 -31.63 -0.12 5.71
C ALA A 299 -30.31 0.66 5.57
N LEU A 300 -29.24 0.06 4.99
CA LEU A 300 -28.01 0.78 4.69
C LEU A 300 -28.28 1.96 3.76
N CYS A 301 -28.93 1.74 2.63
CA CYS A 301 -29.27 2.78 1.65
C CYS A 301 -30.12 3.91 2.26
N ALA A 302 -31.08 3.57 3.15
CA ALA A 302 -31.94 4.53 3.81
C ALA A 302 -31.18 5.46 4.79
N ASN A 303 -29.99 5.05 5.25
CA ASN A 303 -29.16 5.82 6.20
C ASN A 303 -27.93 6.49 5.56
N VAL A 304 -27.75 6.40 4.23
CA VAL A 304 -26.65 7.09 3.51
C VAL A 304 -26.89 8.58 3.57
N GLN A 305 -25.91 9.32 4.16
CA GLN A 305 -26.05 10.76 4.34
C GLN A 305 -24.71 11.46 4.58
N ASN A 306 -24.55 12.68 4.03
CA ASN A 306 -23.35 13.50 4.18
C ASN A 306 -23.73 14.95 4.55
N VAL A 307 -23.35 15.40 5.75
CA VAL A 307 -23.69 16.75 6.23
C VAL A 307 -23.03 17.87 5.43
N PHE A 308 -21.93 17.61 4.73
CA PHE A 308 -21.29 18.62 3.88
C PHE A 308 -22.21 19.14 2.77
N GLU A 309 -23.17 18.34 2.31
CA GLU A 309 -24.14 18.77 1.30
C GLU A 309 -24.94 20.01 1.75
N GLN A 310 -25.20 20.15 3.06
CA GLN A 310 -25.92 21.29 3.63
C GLN A 310 -25.08 22.58 3.65
N ALA A 311 -23.76 22.46 3.58
CA ALA A 311 -22.83 23.60 3.60
C ALA A 311 -22.33 24.02 2.21
N LEU A 312 -22.76 23.33 1.15
CA LEU A 312 -22.36 23.69 -0.22
C LEU A 312 -22.87 25.07 -0.64
N PRO A 313 -22.12 25.84 -1.47
CA PRO A 313 -22.65 26.96 -2.21
C PRO A 313 -23.85 26.54 -3.06
N ASP A 314 -24.83 27.46 -3.25
CA ASP A 314 -26.11 27.12 -3.87
C ASP A 314 -25.99 26.48 -5.26
N ALA A 315 -25.14 27.02 -6.13
CA ALA A 315 -24.95 26.47 -7.48
C ALA A 315 -24.32 25.08 -7.48
N GLN A 316 -23.39 24.82 -6.54
CA GLN A 316 -22.77 23.50 -6.40
C GLN A 316 -23.77 22.50 -5.78
N ARG A 317 -24.54 22.95 -4.78
CA ARG A 317 -25.61 22.15 -4.16
C ARG A 317 -26.66 21.74 -5.18
N GLU A 318 -27.14 22.66 -5.98
CA GLU A 318 -28.12 22.39 -7.03
C GLU A 318 -27.60 21.32 -8.01
N ARG A 319 -26.36 21.45 -8.44
CA ARG A 319 -25.75 20.47 -9.36
C ARG A 319 -25.57 19.09 -8.71
N ILE A 320 -25.18 19.02 -7.44
CA ILE A 320 -25.10 17.76 -6.69
C ILE A 320 -26.48 17.09 -6.58
N GLU A 321 -27.51 17.86 -6.25
CA GLU A 321 -28.88 17.35 -6.14
C GLU A 321 -29.46 16.88 -7.50
N GLU A 322 -29.12 17.56 -8.61
CA GLU A 322 -29.44 17.07 -9.95
C GLU A 322 -28.84 15.69 -10.25
N ILE A 323 -27.53 15.51 -9.94
CA ILE A 323 -26.86 14.24 -10.15
C ILE A 323 -27.45 13.14 -9.25
N LYS A 324 -27.71 13.43 -7.98
CA LYS A 324 -28.36 12.48 -7.04
C LYS A 324 -29.73 12.03 -7.57
N ARG A 325 -30.54 12.98 -8.03
CA ARG A 325 -31.86 12.69 -8.61
C ARG A 325 -31.72 11.81 -9.85
N ALA A 326 -30.80 12.16 -10.75
CA ALA A 326 -30.57 11.39 -11.97
C ALA A 326 -30.09 9.95 -11.67
N LEU A 327 -29.24 9.75 -10.66
CA LEU A 327 -28.85 8.40 -10.22
C LEU A 327 -30.05 7.59 -9.73
N VAL A 328 -30.93 8.20 -8.91
CA VAL A 328 -32.15 7.52 -8.39
C VAL A 328 -33.12 7.23 -9.52
N GLU A 329 -33.36 8.16 -10.46
CA GLU A 329 -34.20 7.96 -11.64
C GLU A 329 -33.68 6.83 -12.55
N ASN A 330 -32.38 6.54 -12.52
CA ASN A 330 -31.76 5.43 -13.23
C ASN A 330 -31.59 4.15 -12.37
N GLY A 331 -32.26 4.07 -11.23
CA GLY A 331 -32.40 2.84 -10.46
C GLY A 331 -31.48 2.71 -9.23
N ALA A 332 -30.76 3.77 -8.84
CA ALA A 332 -30.03 3.76 -7.56
C ALA A 332 -31.02 3.72 -6.39
N ALA A 333 -30.75 2.86 -5.41
CA ALA A 333 -31.52 2.79 -4.17
C ALA A 333 -31.32 4.03 -3.29
N CYS A 334 -30.15 4.65 -3.37
CA CYS A 334 -29.82 5.92 -2.73
C CYS A 334 -28.69 6.62 -3.49
N ALA A 335 -28.49 7.90 -3.22
CA ALA A 335 -27.36 8.68 -3.75
C ALA A 335 -26.91 9.76 -2.76
N ALA A 336 -25.60 9.97 -2.65
CA ALA A 336 -25.00 11.01 -1.81
C ALA A 336 -23.66 11.49 -2.35
N MET A 337 -23.21 12.66 -1.91
CA MET A 337 -21.85 13.14 -2.13
C MET A 337 -20.87 12.41 -1.19
N THR A 338 -19.68 12.04 -1.67
CA THR A 338 -18.66 11.42 -0.82
C THR A 338 -17.62 12.43 -0.32
N GLY A 339 -17.23 12.32 0.95
CA GLY A 339 -16.25 13.21 1.56
C GLY A 339 -16.68 14.68 1.45
N SER A 340 -15.72 15.57 1.17
CA SER A 340 -15.97 16.97 0.87
C SER A 340 -16.42 17.21 -0.58
N GLY A 341 -16.64 16.15 -1.34
CA GLY A 341 -17.05 16.24 -2.75
C GLY A 341 -15.83 16.43 -3.70
N SER A 342 -16.12 16.66 -4.97
CA SER A 342 -17.43 16.87 -5.59
C SER A 342 -18.10 15.58 -6.10
N ALA A 343 -17.47 14.39 -5.97
CA ALA A 343 -18.08 13.17 -6.48
C ALA A 343 -19.36 12.80 -5.71
N VAL A 344 -20.34 12.35 -6.47
CA VAL A 344 -21.60 11.77 -6.01
C VAL A 344 -21.63 10.31 -6.35
N PHE A 345 -22.09 9.47 -5.45
CA PHE A 345 -22.27 8.05 -5.72
C PHE A 345 -23.71 7.63 -5.58
N GLY A 346 -24.11 6.64 -6.36
CA GLY A 346 -25.38 5.92 -6.22
C GLY A 346 -25.12 4.46 -5.92
N LEU A 347 -25.90 3.85 -5.03
CA LEU A 347 -25.82 2.43 -4.70
C LEU A 347 -26.91 1.65 -5.42
N PHE A 348 -26.53 0.51 -6.01
CA PHE A 348 -27.40 -0.36 -6.80
C PHE A 348 -27.28 -1.80 -6.30
N SER A 349 -28.39 -2.52 -6.36
CA SER A 349 -28.42 -3.98 -6.12
C SER A 349 -28.23 -4.79 -7.42
N ASP A 350 -28.29 -4.14 -8.59
CA ASP A 350 -28.18 -4.77 -9.90
C ASP A 350 -27.05 -4.13 -10.71
N GLU A 351 -26.12 -4.95 -11.16
CA GLU A 351 -24.94 -4.51 -11.92
C GLU A 351 -25.31 -3.85 -13.24
N VAL A 352 -26.29 -4.43 -13.96
CA VAL A 352 -26.70 -3.92 -15.28
C VAL A 352 -27.32 -2.54 -15.18
N LEU A 353 -28.17 -2.33 -14.16
CA LEU A 353 -28.74 -1.01 -13.90
C LEU A 353 -27.66 -0.01 -13.53
N CYS A 354 -26.67 -0.40 -12.71
CA CYS A 354 -25.56 0.46 -12.32
C CYS A 354 -24.71 0.88 -13.53
N ARG A 355 -24.35 -0.05 -14.41
CA ARG A 355 -23.58 0.22 -15.63
C ARG A 355 -24.37 1.12 -16.60
N ASN A 356 -25.65 0.86 -16.80
CA ASN A 356 -26.51 1.68 -17.62
C ASN A 356 -26.60 3.12 -17.06
N ALA A 357 -26.70 3.29 -15.75
CA ALA A 357 -26.70 4.61 -15.11
C ALA A 357 -25.38 5.35 -15.38
N CYS A 358 -24.23 4.67 -15.30
CA CYS A 358 -22.94 5.25 -15.68
C CYS A 358 -22.94 5.71 -17.14
N GLU A 359 -23.41 4.89 -18.08
CA GLU A 359 -23.46 5.25 -19.52
C GLU A 359 -24.39 6.43 -19.80
N VAL A 360 -25.57 6.45 -19.19
CA VAL A 360 -26.58 7.51 -19.38
C VAL A 360 -26.09 8.85 -18.81
N LEU A 361 -25.38 8.83 -17.66
CA LEU A 361 -24.93 10.02 -16.98
C LEU A 361 -23.57 10.53 -17.45
N GLN A 362 -22.83 9.73 -18.21
CA GLN A 362 -21.55 10.13 -18.80
C GLN A 362 -21.75 11.28 -19.79
N GLY A 363 -21.01 12.37 -19.65
CA GLY A 363 -21.11 13.53 -20.54
C GLY A 363 -20.01 14.55 -20.31
N ASP A 364 -20.06 15.65 -21.08
CA ASP A 364 -19.01 16.69 -21.07
C ASP A 364 -18.78 17.32 -19.69
N ARG A 365 -19.78 17.28 -18.80
CA ARG A 365 -19.74 17.93 -17.48
C ARG A 365 -19.81 16.94 -16.31
N VAL A 366 -19.85 15.65 -16.58
CA VAL A 366 -19.87 14.59 -15.57
C VAL A 366 -19.09 13.39 -16.09
N GLU A 367 -18.05 13.03 -15.39
CA GLU A 367 -17.31 11.78 -15.62
C GLU A 367 -17.89 10.69 -14.70
N THR A 368 -18.11 9.50 -15.25
CA THR A 368 -18.73 8.41 -14.50
C THR A 368 -17.79 7.20 -14.38
N PHE A 369 -17.90 6.49 -13.26
CA PHE A 369 -17.11 5.29 -12.98
C PHE A 369 -18.02 4.23 -12.37
N PHE A 370 -17.89 3.01 -12.88
CA PHE A 370 -18.48 1.83 -12.25
C PHE A 370 -17.52 1.27 -11.21
N ALA A 371 -18.06 0.87 -10.06
CA ALA A 371 -17.33 0.19 -8.99
C ALA A 371 -18.26 -0.75 -8.22
N GLU A 372 -17.69 -1.47 -7.26
CA GLU A 372 -18.39 -2.32 -6.30
C GLU A 372 -17.72 -2.20 -4.93
N PHE A 373 -18.40 -2.62 -3.87
CA PHE A 373 -17.80 -2.70 -2.53
C PHE A 373 -16.76 -3.82 -2.48
N VAL A 374 -15.63 -3.55 -1.77
CA VAL A 374 -14.50 -4.48 -1.59
C VAL A 374 -14.17 -4.62 -0.13
#